data_a1f55e3b2e6d0d4a10c98a70414b4a0e
#
_entry.id   a1f55e3b2e6d0d4a10c98a70414b4a0e
#
_cell.length_a   1.000
_cell.length_b   1.000
_cell.length_c   1.000
_cell.angle_alpha   90.00
_cell.angle_beta   90.00
_cell.angle_gamma   90.00
#
_symmetry.space_group_name_H-M   'P 1'
#
loop_
_entity.id
_entity.type
_entity.pdbx_description
1 polymer ?
#
loop_
_entity_poly.entity_id
_entity_poly.type
_entity_poly.pdbx_seq_one_letter_code
_entity_poly.pdbx_strand_id
1 'polypeptide(L)'
;MNPALHLGVALDGYGWHRQAWRATLAAQPATESVFSGRYWSGLAATAERGLLDFLTIDDTLTPQPGRRESISPRRLAGRGDAVLVAARIAPVTKHIGLIPVATVTHTEPFHISKAIATLDHVSHGRAGWQPRVSSTPHEAALFGRRDAFADGGELFDEAADAVEVVRRLWDSWEDDAIIRDAQTARYIDRAKLHYIDFHGKYFSVKGPSITPRPPQGQPVVAALAHAPRIYEFAATSADLVFITPIDDVSLDSILDQVKVAGGQHLKVYADLVVTFGGDTEFGSDALIFDGTPADVVDLLLGWQQRGVDGVRLRPAVNATDLPVIVDELVPLLQRAKRFRTSYRDGETLRQRLGLPVAPNRYTEVRP
;
A
#
# COMPACT_ATOMS: atom_id res chain seq x y z
N MET A 1 -28.72 -0.83 5.05
CA MET A 1 -27.94 0.25 4.36
C MET A 1 -26.70 -0.43 3.80
N ASN A 2 -26.40 -0.23 2.51
CA ASN A 2 -25.12 -0.72 2.00
C ASN A 2 -23.97 0.01 2.72
N PRO A 3 -22.86 -0.69 3.04
CA PRO A 3 -21.70 -0.05 3.66
C PRO A 3 -21.16 1.10 2.78
N ALA A 4 -20.49 2.07 3.40
CA ALA A 4 -19.80 3.11 2.63
C ALA A 4 -18.71 2.46 1.76
N LEU A 5 -18.52 2.98 0.55
CA LEU A 5 -17.43 2.57 -0.32
C LEU A 5 -16.11 3.08 0.25
N HIS A 6 -15.06 2.28 0.17
CA HIS A 6 -13.70 2.71 0.45
C HIS A 6 -12.98 3.17 -0.83
N LEU A 7 -12.21 4.24 -0.75
CA LEU A 7 -11.41 4.76 -1.86
C LEU A 7 -9.96 4.95 -1.46
N GLY A 8 -9.06 4.31 -2.17
CA GLY A 8 -7.63 4.60 -2.14
C GLY A 8 -7.17 5.24 -3.45
N VAL A 9 -5.97 5.82 -3.45
CA VAL A 9 -5.30 6.26 -4.67
C VAL A 9 -3.91 5.67 -4.76
N ALA A 10 -3.53 5.21 -5.94
CA ALA A 10 -2.18 4.72 -6.22
C ALA A 10 -1.40 5.77 -7.01
N LEU A 11 -0.27 6.19 -6.47
CA LEU A 11 0.59 7.22 -7.05
C LEU A 11 1.88 6.58 -7.59
N ASP A 12 2.19 6.85 -8.87
CA ASP A 12 3.45 6.51 -9.50
C ASP A 12 3.97 7.70 -10.32
N GLY A 13 5.15 8.22 -10.01
CA GLY A 13 5.76 9.32 -10.73
C GLY A 13 4.81 10.49 -10.97
N TYR A 14 4.59 10.84 -12.23
CA TYR A 14 3.60 11.85 -12.65
C TYR A 14 2.21 11.27 -12.98
N GLY A 15 2.04 9.96 -12.88
CA GLY A 15 0.82 9.22 -13.19
C GLY A 15 1.10 7.88 -13.84
N TRP A 16 0.07 7.07 -13.98
CA TRP A 16 0.18 5.70 -14.53
C TRP A 16 0.34 5.65 -16.05
N HIS A 17 -0.02 6.73 -16.77
CA HIS A 17 0.24 6.82 -18.19
C HIS A 17 1.74 7.02 -18.49
N ARG A 18 2.27 6.32 -19.47
CA ARG A 18 3.71 6.35 -19.81
C ARG A 18 4.24 7.73 -20.21
N GLN A 19 3.36 8.63 -20.66
CA GLN A 19 3.65 10.00 -21.05
C GLN A 19 3.08 11.02 -20.04
N ALA A 20 2.69 10.58 -18.82
CA ALA A 20 2.13 11.45 -17.79
C ALA A 20 3.03 12.67 -17.50
N TRP A 21 4.34 12.50 -17.52
CA TRP A 21 5.29 13.60 -17.34
C TRP A 21 5.12 14.73 -18.39
N ARG A 22 4.84 14.38 -19.66
CA ARG A 22 4.61 15.37 -20.72
C ARG A 22 3.30 16.09 -20.52
N ALA A 23 2.23 15.35 -20.24
CA ALA A 23 0.90 15.92 -20.00
C ALA A 23 0.95 16.85 -18.76
N THR A 24 1.63 16.43 -17.69
CA THR A 24 1.83 17.26 -16.49
C THR A 24 2.54 18.56 -16.81
N LEU A 25 3.68 18.52 -17.51
CA LEU A 25 4.43 19.74 -17.84
C LEU A 25 3.70 20.62 -18.85
N ALA A 26 2.88 20.05 -19.74
CA ALA A 26 2.04 20.83 -20.64
C ALA A 26 0.91 21.57 -19.89
N ALA A 27 0.27 20.91 -18.91
CA ALA A 27 -0.79 21.49 -18.10
C ALA A 27 -0.24 22.46 -17.03
N GLN A 28 0.88 22.13 -16.44
CA GLN A 28 1.50 22.85 -15.32
C GLN A 28 3.03 22.92 -15.50
N PRO A 29 3.55 23.86 -16.32
CA PRO A 29 4.99 23.92 -16.62
C PRO A 29 5.90 24.13 -15.40
N ALA A 30 5.37 24.70 -14.33
CA ALA A 30 6.09 24.93 -13.06
C ALA A 30 5.98 23.78 -12.07
N THR A 31 5.47 22.60 -12.50
CA THR A 31 5.35 21.43 -11.62
C THR A 31 6.72 21.01 -11.06
N GLU A 32 6.74 20.77 -9.78
CA GLU A 32 7.92 20.26 -9.06
C GLU A 32 8.34 18.89 -9.60
N SER A 33 9.62 18.60 -9.49
CA SER A 33 10.18 17.29 -9.83
C SER A 33 9.59 16.19 -8.96
N VAL A 34 9.42 14.98 -9.51
CA VAL A 34 9.05 13.77 -8.75
C VAL A 34 10.08 13.39 -7.66
N PHE A 35 11.26 14.00 -7.66
CA PHE A 35 12.24 13.89 -6.57
C PHE A 35 12.07 14.95 -5.48
N SER A 36 11.12 15.88 -5.65
CA SER A 36 10.84 16.93 -4.66
C SER A 36 9.85 16.41 -3.61
N GLY A 37 10.20 16.57 -2.33
CA GLY A 37 9.25 16.28 -1.25
C GLY A 37 7.99 17.17 -1.26
N ARG A 38 8.06 18.34 -1.93
CA ARG A 38 6.91 19.24 -2.11
C ARG A 38 5.91 18.66 -3.10
N TYR A 39 6.39 18.03 -4.18
CA TYR A 39 5.53 17.34 -5.15
C TYR A 39 4.64 16.30 -4.47
N TRP A 40 5.25 15.37 -3.74
CA TRP A 40 4.53 14.30 -3.05
C TRP A 40 3.61 14.82 -1.94
N SER A 41 4.06 15.84 -1.20
CA SER A 41 3.22 16.48 -0.18
C SER A 41 1.98 17.15 -0.78
N GLY A 42 2.09 17.74 -1.98
CA GLY A 42 0.98 18.34 -2.71
C GLY A 42 -0.05 17.29 -3.15
N LEU A 43 0.41 16.17 -3.72
CA LEU A 43 -0.48 15.06 -4.10
C LEU A 43 -1.20 14.48 -2.88
N ALA A 44 -0.48 14.26 -1.78
CA ALA A 44 -1.06 13.74 -0.55
C ALA A 44 -2.09 14.70 0.07
N ALA A 45 -1.82 15.99 0.08
CA ALA A 45 -2.77 17.00 0.55
C ALA A 45 -4.03 17.04 -0.32
N THR A 46 -3.89 16.88 -1.64
CA THR A 46 -5.04 16.77 -2.55
C THR A 46 -5.87 15.54 -2.26
N ALA A 47 -5.24 14.37 -2.12
CA ALA A 47 -5.92 13.11 -1.80
C ALA A 47 -6.61 13.16 -0.42
N GLU A 48 -5.97 13.77 0.59
CA GLU A 48 -6.54 13.94 1.93
C GLU A 48 -7.74 14.90 1.91
N ARG A 49 -7.69 15.99 1.14
CA ARG A 49 -8.83 16.90 0.93
C ARG A 49 -10.03 16.18 0.32
N GLY A 50 -9.79 15.19 -0.54
CA GLY A 50 -10.82 14.31 -1.08
C GLY A 50 -11.30 13.23 -0.12
N LEU A 51 -10.85 13.23 1.12
CA LEU A 51 -11.23 12.25 2.15
C LEU A 51 -10.91 10.80 1.77
N LEU A 52 -9.91 10.54 0.93
CA LEU A 52 -9.52 9.20 0.53
C LEU A 52 -8.99 8.40 1.73
N ASP A 53 -9.20 7.08 1.73
CA ASP A 53 -8.80 6.22 2.84
C ASP A 53 -7.29 6.16 3.01
N PHE A 54 -6.61 5.97 1.89
CA PHE A 54 -5.15 5.86 1.85
C PHE A 54 -4.61 6.25 0.47
N LEU A 55 -3.32 6.50 0.43
CA LEU A 55 -2.54 6.51 -0.79
C LEU A 55 -1.49 5.40 -0.76
N THR A 56 -1.25 4.76 -1.91
CA THR A 56 -0.08 3.90 -2.11
C THR A 56 0.95 4.65 -2.95
N ILE A 57 2.22 4.43 -2.67
CA ILE A 57 3.33 4.96 -3.47
C ILE A 57 4.03 3.77 -4.09
N ASP A 58 4.03 3.71 -5.43
CA ASP A 58 4.67 2.61 -6.14
C ASP A 58 6.19 2.70 -6.08
N ASP A 59 6.84 1.55 -6.03
CA ASP A 59 8.30 1.44 -6.03
C ASP A 59 8.75 0.24 -6.88
N THR A 60 9.94 0.32 -7.42
CA THR A 60 10.59 -0.75 -8.19
C THR A 60 12.09 -0.55 -8.18
N LEU A 61 12.83 -1.63 -8.34
CA LEU A 61 14.28 -1.62 -8.38
C LEU A 61 14.84 -1.37 -9.80
N THR A 62 13.99 -0.92 -10.73
CA THR A 62 14.41 -0.54 -12.10
C THR A 62 14.21 0.95 -12.34
N PRO A 63 15.08 1.58 -13.16
CA PRO A 63 14.90 2.98 -13.53
C PRO A 63 13.58 3.27 -14.25
N GLN A 64 13.03 2.28 -14.97
CA GLN A 64 11.75 2.37 -15.67
C GLN A 64 10.97 1.06 -15.50
N PRO A 65 9.64 1.13 -15.23
CA PRO A 65 8.81 -0.07 -15.15
C PRO A 65 8.80 -0.83 -16.50
N GLY A 66 8.84 -2.17 -16.42
CA GLY A 66 8.75 -3.06 -17.57
C GLY A 66 9.95 -4.01 -17.67
N ARG A 67 9.81 -5.05 -18.51
CA ARG A 67 10.81 -6.11 -18.67
C ARG A 67 11.97 -5.78 -19.62
N ARG A 68 12.05 -4.55 -20.14
CA ARG A 68 13.08 -4.16 -21.12
C ARG A 68 14.33 -3.66 -20.42
N GLU A 69 15.46 -4.18 -20.78
CA GLU A 69 16.78 -3.74 -20.29
C GLU A 69 17.17 -2.33 -20.80
N SER A 70 16.58 -1.88 -21.91
CA SER A 70 16.90 -0.58 -22.50
C SER A 70 16.03 0.54 -21.91
N ILE A 71 16.68 1.56 -21.37
CA ILE A 71 16.04 2.78 -20.87
C ILE A 71 15.56 3.62 -22.07
N SER A 72 14.27 3.92 -22.12
CA SER A 72 13.68 4.79 -23.15
C SER A 72 13.88 6.27 -22.80
N PRO A 73 14.47 7.10 -23.65
CA PRO A 73 14.62 8.53 -23.38
C PRO A 73 13.30 9.32 -23.41
N ARG A 74 12.21 8.69 -23.82
CA ARG A 74 10.87 9.31 -23.92
C ARG A 74 9.98 9.05 -22.70
N ARG A 75 10.46 8.32 -21.71
CA ARG A 75 9.71 7.94 -20.52
C ARG A 75 10.42 8.47 -19.28
N LEU A 76 9.64 8.74 -18.23
CA LEU A 76 10.20 9.03 -16.92
C LEU A 76 11.17 7.89 -16.52
N ALA A 77 12.34 8.25 -16.03
CA ALA A 77 13.32 7.31 -15.49
C ALA A 77 13.76 7.75 -14.09
N GLY A 78 13.91 6.77 -13.20
CA GLY A 78 14.24 7.00 -11.80
C GLY A 78 12.99 7.23 -10.94
N ARG A 79 13.14 6.92 -9.66
CA ARG A 79 12.12 7.15 -8.62
C ARG A 79 12.78 7.29 -7.25
N GLY A 80 12.06 7.91 -6.31
CA GLY A 80 12.45 7.94 -4.90
C GLY A 80 12.03 6.65 -4.19
N ASP A 81 12.68 6.33 -3.08
CA ASP A 81 12.26 5.26 -2.16
C ASP A 81 10.86 5.60 -1.61
N ALA A 82 9.90 4.70 -1.79
CA ALA A 82 8.50 4.94 -1.42
C ALA A 82 8.30 5.08 0.09
N VAL A 83 9.09 4.37 0.91
CA VAL A 83 9.01 4.47 2.38
C VAL A 83 9.52 5.82 2.86
N LEU A 84 10.61 6.32 2.27
CA LEU A 84 11.14 7.65 2.59
C LEU A 84 10.22 8.77 2.10
N VAL A 85 9.59 8.61 0.94
CA VAL A 85 8.54 9.53 0.46
C VAL A 85 7.34 9.53 1.41
N ALA A 86 6.86 8.37 1.84
CA ALA A 86 5.77 8.26 2.82
C ALA A 86 6.16 8.92 4.16
N ALA A 87 7.39 8.72 4.64
CA ALA A 87 7.90 9.37 5.84
C ALA A 87 7.94 10.91 5.71
N ARG A 88 8.23 11.43 4.49
CA ARG A 88 8.16 12.87 4.22
C ARG A 88 6.74 13.41 4.21
N ILE A 89 5.76 12.61 3.77
CA ILE A 89 4.34 12.98 3.72
C ILE A 89 3.70 12.95 5.11
N ALA A 90 4.09 12.00 5.95
CA ALA A 90 3.47 11.74 7.26
C ALA A 90 3.26 12.99 8.12
N PRO A 91 4.24 13.91 8.31
CA PRO A 91 4.07 15.08 9.17
C PRO A 91 3.24 16.21 8.53
N VAL A 92 2.94 16.15 7.24
CA VAL A 92 2.18 17.20 6.51
C VAL A 92 0.76 16.76 6.18
N THR A 93 0.35 15.57 6.59
CA THR A 93 -1.00 15.01 6.52
C THR A 93 -1.49 14.63 7.92
N LYS A 94 -2.80 14.52 8.11
CA LYS A 94 -3.40 14.24 9.43
C LYS A 94 -4.21 12.94 9.47
N HIS A 95 -4.80 12.56 8.35
CA HIS A 95 -5.81 11.50 8.31
C HIS A 95 -5.49 10.40 7.30
N ILE A 96 -5.06 10.75 6.08
CA ILE A 96 -4.88 9.79 5.00
C ILE A 96 -3.87 8.70 5.36
N GLY A 97 -4.20 7.44 5.07
CA GLY A 97 -3.30 6.30 5.22
C GLY A 97 -2.15 6.33 4.22
N LEU A 98 -1.00 5.82 4.62
CA LEU A 98 0.24 5.81 3.85
C LEU A 98 0.70 4.36 3.67
N ILE A 99 0.57 3.82 2.46
CA ILE A 99 0.92 2.43 2.14
C ILE A 99 2.04 2.44 1.07
N PRO A 100 3.30 2.66 1.45
CA PRO A 100 4.40 2.55 0.50
C PRO A 100 4.60 1.10 0.05
N VAL A 101 5.03 0.93 -1.21
CA VAL A 101 5.57 -0.33 -1.71
C VAL A 101 7.00 -0.49 -1.19
N ALA A 102 7.37 -1.69 -0.74
CA ALA A 102 8.77 -2.03 -0.45
C ALA A 102 9.05 -3.47 -0.89
N THR A 103 10.13 -3.65 -1.66
CA THR A 103 10.53 -4.95 -2.18
C THR A 103 11.11 -5.81 -1.07
N VAL A 104 10.55 -7.01 -0.85
CA VAL A 104 11.04 -7.99 0.15
C VAL A 104 12.18 -8.84 -0.39
N THR A 105 12.16 -9.15 -1.68
CA THR A 105 13.27 -9.81 -2.35
C THR A 105 14.50 -8.90 -2.29
N HIS A 106 15.65 -9.43 -1.91
CA HIS A 106 16.92 -8.69 -1.77
C HIS A 106 17.04 -7.78 -0.53
N THR A 107 15.98 -7.59 0.28
CA THR A 107 15.98 -6.70 1.45
C THR A 107 15.72 -7.50 2.72
N GLU A 108 16.44 -7.17 3.79
CA GLU A 108 16.27 -7.84 5.09
C GLU A 108 14.95 -7.42 5.76
N PRO A 109 14.10 -8.36 6.21
CA PRO A 109 12.81 -8.06 6.81
C PRO A 109 12.93 -7.22 8.10
N PHE A 110 14.03 -7.33 8.84
CA PHE A 110 14.30 -6.50 10.02
C PHE A 110 14.30 -5.00 9.69
N HIS A 111 14.93 -4.61 8.57
CA HIS A 111 14.96 -3.21 8.14
C HIS A 111 13.58 -2.71 7.73
N ILE A 112 12.82 -3.50 6.99
CA ILE A 112 11.45 -3.17 6.59
C ILE A 112 10.56 -3.01 7.82
N SER A 113 10.61 -3.98 8.76
CA SER A 113 9.86 -3.93 10.02
C SER A 113 10.09 -2.63 10.78
N LYS A 114 11.37 -2.25 10.98
CA LYS A 114 11.75 -1.01 11.66
C LYS A 114 11.25 0.22 10.93
N ALA A 115 11.41 0.26 9.60
CA ALA A 115 11.02 1.41 8.79
C ALA A 115 9.51 1.66 8.83
N ILE A 116 8.70 0.61 8.65
CA ILE A 116 7.23 0.72 8.67
C ILE A 116 6.71 1.01 10.09
N ALA A 117 7.29 0.38 11.14
CA ALA A 117 6.95 0.73 12.52
C ALA A 117 7.26 2.21 12.82
N THR A 118 8.39 2.73 12.35
CA THR A 118 8.73 4.14 12.49
C THR A 118 7.72 5.02 11.73
N LEU A 119 7.36 4.66 10.50
CA LEU A 119 6.35 5.36 9.73
C LEU A 119 5.00 5.39 10.48
N ASP A 120 4.62 4.28 11.12
CA ASP A 120 3.38 4.21 11.90
C ASP A 120 3.40 5.15 13.12
N HIS A 121 4.53 5.21 13.83
CA HIS A 121 4.70 6.17 14.94
C HIS A 121 4.63 7.63 14.47
N VAL A 122 5.35 8.00 13.43
CA VAL A 122 5.39 9.41 12.96
C VAL A 122 4.13 9.84 12.23
N SER A 123 3.32 8.89 11.77
CA SER A 123 2.01 9.13 11.18
C SER A 123 0.84 8.93 12.15
N HIS A 124 1.11 8.59 13.42
CA HIS A 124 0.08 8.34 14.43
C HIS A 124 -0.92 7.24 14.03
N GLY A 125 -0.42 6.08 13.62
CA GLY A 125 -1.24 4.91 13.30
C GLY A 125 -1.85 4.93 11.89
N ARG A 126 -1.18 5.55 10.91
CA ARG A 126 -1.68 5.62 9.53
C ARG A 126 -0.83 4.85 8.52
N ALA A 127 0.19 4.13 8.96
CA ALA A 127 1.04 3.37 8.06
C ALA A 127 0.39 2.06 7.62
N GLY A 128 0.70 1.69 6.41
CA GLY A 128 0.59 0.34 5.89
C GLY A 128 1.85 -0.01 5.11
N TRP A 129 1.84 -1.15 4.47
CA TRP A 129 2.94 -1.64 3.66
C TRP A 129 2.42 -2.56 2.56
N GLN A 130 2.88 -2.36 1.33
CA GLN A 130 2.67 -3.31 0.23
C GLN A 130 3.99 -4.02 -0.06
N PRO A 131 4.16 -5.29 0.38
CA PRO A 131 5.31 -6.11 -0.01
C PRO A 131 5.32 -6.33 -1.51
N ARG A 132 6.49 -6.20 -2.12
CA ARG A 132 6.72 -6.45 -3.53
C ARG A 132 7.77 -7.55 -3.71
N VAL A 133 7.52 -8.44 -4.67
CA VAL A 133 8.47 -9.45 -5.11
C VAL A 133 9.19 -8.95 -6.36
N SER A 134 10.51 -9.13 -6.40
CA SER A 134 11.35 -8.88 -7.57
C SER A 134 11.74 -10.20 -8.20
N SER A 135 11.45 -10.38 -9.50
CA SER A 135 11.70 -11.62 -10.23
C SER A 135 12.66 -11.46 -11.42
N THR A 136 13.34 -10.32 -11.55
CA THR A 136 14.19 -10.07 -12.72
C THR A 136 15.67 -10.24 -12.38
N PRO A 137 16.47 -10.90 -13.25
CA PRO A 137 17.93 -11.01 -13.08
C PRO A 137 18.62 -9.65 -12.97
N HIS A 138 18.11 -8.64 -13.67
CA HIS A 138 18.65 -7.29 -13.63
C HIS A 138 18.54 -6.68 -12.23
N GLU A 139 17.38 -6.81 -11.57
CA GLU A 139 17.19 -6.30 -10.20
C GLU A 139 18.06 -7.08 -9.21
N ALA A 140 18.22 -8.40 -9.36
CA ALA A 140 19.14 -9.19 -8.53
C ALA A 140 20.60 -8.74 -8.65
N ALA A 141 21.03 -8.41 -9.86
CA ALA A 141 22.40 -7.94 -10.11
C ALA A 141 22.72 -6.62 -9.39
N LEU A 142 21.71 -5.77 -9.08
CA LEU A 142 21.93 -4.55 -8.31
C LEU A 142 22.41 -4.83 -6.88
N PHE A 143 22.05 -5.99 -6.32
CA PHE A 143 22.42 -6.36 -4.95
C PHE A 143 23.59 -7.33 -4.87
N GLY A 144 23.86 -8.09 -5.95
CA GLY A 144 24.96 -9.05 -6.02
C GLY A 144 24.89 -10.20 -5.01
N ARG A 145 23.68 -10.51 -4.49
CA ARG A 145 23.47 -11.55 -3.47
C ARG A 145 22.94 -12.87 -4.01
N ARG A 146 22.46 -12.88 -5.25
CA ARG A 146 21.84 -14.05 -5.90
C ARG A 146 22.33 -14.15 -7.34
N ASP A 147 22.87 -15.33 -7.69
CA ASP A 147 23.33 -15.64 -9.05
C ASP A 147 22.22 -16.26 -9.92
N ALA A 148 21.18 -16.82 -9.29
CA ALA A 148 20.03 -17.43 -9.95
C ALA A 148 18.72 -17.00 -9.29
N PHE A 149 17.66 -16.98 -10.10
CA PHE A 149 16.30 -16.76 -9.61
C PHE A 149 15.70 -18.09 -9.15
N ALA A 150 15.11 -18.05 -7.98
CA ALA A 150 14.13 -19.03 -7.58
C ALA A 150 12.93 -19.00 -8.52
N ASP A 151 12.21 -20.10 -8.64
CA ASP A 151 10.89 -20.16 -9.24
C ASP A 151 9.99 -19.07 -8.63
N GLY A 152 9.03 -18.57 -9.41
CA GLY A 152 8.08 -17.56 -8.94
C GLY A 152 7.33 -17.98 -7.67
N GLY A 153 7.07 -19.28 -7.49
CA GLY A 153 6.49 -19.85 -6.27
C GLY A 153 7.39 -19.65 -5.05
N GLU A 154 8.68 -19.95 -5.16
CA GLU A 154 9.64 -19.77 -4.08
C GLU A 154 9.82 -18.29 -3.65
N LEU A 155 9.69 -17.35 -4.59
CA LEU A 155 9.75 -15.92 -4.27
C LEU A 155 8.55 -15.47 -3.40
N PHE A 156 7.37 -16.06 -3.60
CA PHE A 156 6.21 -15.78 -2.74
C PHE A 156 6.28 -16.50 -1.40
N ASP A 157 6.93 -17.68 -1.33
CA ASP A 157 7.25 -18.34 -0.05
C ASP A 157 8.21 -17.48 0.79
N GLU A 158 9.25 -16.93 0.15
CA GLU A 158 10.18 -15.99 0.80
C GLU A 158 9.46 -14.71 1.25
N ALA A 159 8.54 -14.18 0.43
CA ALA A 159 7.74 -13.03 0.79
C ALA A 159 6.84 -13.30 2.01
N ALA A 160 6.25 -14.49 2.10
CA ALA A 160 5.45 -14.91 3.25
C ALA A 160 6.30 -15.00 4.53
N ASP A 161 7.49 -15.62 4.47
CA ASP A 161 8.44 -15.63 5.58
C ASP A 161 8.85 -14.21 5.99
N ALA A 162 9.10 -13.32 5.02
CA ALA A 162 9.45 -11.93 5.29
C ALA A 162 8.32 -11.18 6.02
N VAL A 163 7.07 -11.34 5.57
CA VAL A 163 5.90 -10.72 6.23
C VAL A 163 5.72 -11.28 7.63
N GLU A 164 5.86 -12.59 7.84
CA GLU A 164 5.74 -13.19 9.17
C GLU A 164 6.83 -12.68 10.13
N VAL A 165 8.07 -12.57 9.67
CA VAL A 165 9.15 -11.94 10.45
C VAL A 165 8.82 -10.51 10.84
N VAL A 166 8.35 -9.71 9.87
CA VAL A 166 7.96 -8.32 10.09
C VAL A 166 6.85 -8.22 11.14
N ARG A 167 5.80 -9.05 11.01
CA ARG A 167 4.67 -9.08 11.96
C ARG A 167 5.08 -9.52 13.36
N ARG A 168 5.99 -10.50 13.48
CA ARG A 168 6.54 -10.91 14.80
C ARG A 168 7.37 -9.80 15.43
N LEU A 169 8.18 -9.10 14.65
CA LEU A 169 8.98 -8.00 15.14
C LEU A 169 8.11 -6.83 15.64
N TRP A 170 6.99 -6.53 14.99
CA TRP A 170 6.06 -5.51 15.46
C TRP A 170 5.44 -5.85 16.82
N ASP A 171 5.18 -7.12 17.10
CA ASP A 171 4.64 -7.57 18.39
C ASP A 171 5.71 -7.84 19.45
N SER A 172 7.00 -7.79 19.11
CA SER A 172 8.10 -8.17 20.02
C SER A 172 8.26 -7.25 21.24
N TRP A 173 7.53 -6.15 21.29
CA TRP A 173 7.30 -5.31 22.46
C TRP A 173 5.82 -5.38 22.83
N GLU A 174 5.50 -5.55 24.13
CA GLU A 174 4.12 -5.39 24.59
C GLU A 174 3.72 -3.92 24.64
N ASP A 175 2.42 -3.62 24.62
CA ASP A 175 1.89 -2.26 24.54
C ASP A 175 2.38 -1.35 25.70
N ASP A 176 2.58 -1.92 26.87
CA ASP A 176 3.01 -1.23 28.10
C ASP A 176 4.47 -1.53 28.50
N ALA A 177 5.28 -2.02 27.55
CA ALA A 177 6.71 -2.28 27.78
C ALA A 177 7.51 -1.00 28.13
N ILE A 178 7.07 0.18 27.67
CA ILE A 178 7.73 1.47 27.93
C ILE A 178 7.14 2.08 29.21
N ILE A 179 7.93 2.14 30.27
CA ILE A 179 7.52 2.65 31.60
C ILE A 179 7.82 4.15 31.75
N ARG A 180 9.01 4.61 31.36
CA ARG A 180 9.52 5.98 31.53
C ARG A 180 9.44 6.51 32.97
N ASP A 181 9.73 5.68 33.95
CA ASP A 181 9.74 6.08 35.34
C ASP A 181 11.08 6.74 35.71
N ALA A 182 11.08 8.06 35.81
CA ALA A 182 12.26 8.84 36.15
C ALA A 182 12.69 8.67 37.62
N GLN A 183 11.76 8.32 38.54
CA GLN A 183 12.06 8.16 39.96
C GLN A 183 12.86 6.89 40.22
N THR A 184 12.48 5.80 39.56
CA THR A 184 13.17 4.51 39.68
C THR A 184 14.26 4.30 38.62
N ALA A 185 14.47 5.29 37.72
CA ALA A 185 15.37 5.23 36.56
C ALA A 185 15.08 4.01 35.63
N ARG A 186 13.82 3.58 35.55
CA ARG A 186 13.37 2.50 34.70
C ARG A 186 12.72 3.05 33.43
N TYR A 187 13.34 2.80 32.28
CA TYR A 187 12.77 3.22 30.99
C TYR A 187 11.81 2.16 30.41
N ILE A 188 12.13 0.87 30.57
CA ILE A 188 11.37 -0.26 30.04
C ILE A 188 11.13 -1.33 31.10
N ASP A 189 10.08 -2.13 30.86
CA ASP A 189 9.96 -3.45 31.48
C ASP A 189 10.61 -4.50 30.57
N ARG A 190 11.77 -5.02 30.99
CA ARG A 190 12.52 -6.00 30.21
C ARG A 190 11.76 -7.30 29.97
N ALA A 191 10.86 -7.68 30.89
CA ALA A 191 10.07 -8.90 30.76
C ALA A 191 9.04 -8.82 29.60
N LYS A 192 8.74 -7.62 29.12
CA LYS A 192 7.80 -7.33 28.04
C LYS A 192 8.48 -7.15 26.67
N LEU A 193 9.75 -7.52 26.55
CA LEU A 193 10.49 -7.57 25.30
C LEU A 193 10.78 -9.02 24.95
N HIS A 194 10.30 -9.47 23.81
CA HIS A 194 10.33 -10.87 23.39
C HIS A 194 11.24 -11.08 22.20
N TYR A 195 12.15 -12.08 22.30
CA TYR A 195 12.85 -12.59 21.13
C TYR A 195 11.83 -13.30 20.25
N ILE A 196 11.88 -13.05 18.92
CA ILE A 196 10.98 -13.72 17.98
C ILE A 196 11.50 -15.12 17.60
N ASP A 197 12.82 -15.32 17.69
CA ASP A 197 13.55 -16.56 17.40
C ASP A 197 12.99 -17.28 16.16
N PHE A 198 12.84 -16.50 15.08
CA PHE A 198 12.30 -17.03 13.81
C PHE A 198 13.39 -17.81 13.07
N HIS A 199 13.06 -19.03 12.71
CA HIS A 199 13.90 -19.91 11.90
C HIS A 199 13.06 -20.47 10.73
N GLY A 200 13.12 -19.80 9.58
CA GLY A 200 12.46 -20.22 8.34
C GLY A 200 13.44 -20.70 7.28
N LYS A 201 12.93 -21.04 6.12
CA LYS A 201 13.75 -21.45 4.98
C LYS A 201 14.67 -20.32 4.48
N TYR A 202 14.18 -19.08 4.52
CA TYR A 202 14.83 -17.92 3.89
C TYR A 202 15.49 -16.98 4.89
N PHE A 203 15.00 -16.96 6.14
CA PHE A 203 15.46 -16.02 7.16
C PHE A 203 15.68 -16.73 8.51
N SER A 204 16.64 -16.19 9.27
CA SER A 204 16.83 -16.51 10.69
C SER A 204 16.98 -15.19 11.43
N VAL A 205 15.95 -14.80 12.18
CA VAL A 205 15.89 -13.50 12.84
C VAL A 205 15.58 -13.68 14.32
N LYS A 206 16.51 -13.26 15.16
CA LYS A 206 16.37 -13.39 16.61
C LYS A 206 15.41 -12.36 17.22
N GLY A 207 15.44 -11.12 16.76
CA GLY A 207 14.73 -10.01 17.42
C GLY A 207 15.36 -9.67 18.80
N PRO A 208 14.65 -8.90 19.66
CA PRO A 208 13.42 -8.17 19.34
C PRO A 208 13.64 -7.04 18.34
N SER A 209 12.54 -6.37 17.93
CA SER A 209 12.65 -5.09 17.23
C SER A 209 13.34 -4.04 18.09
N ILE A 210 13.98 -3.06 17.45
CA ILE A 210 14.51 -1.87 18.15
C ILE A 210 13.52 -0.69 18.16
N THR A 211 12.44 -0.81 17.41
CA THR A 211 11.31 0.12 17.44
C THR A 211 10.21 -0.51 18.27
N PRO A 212 9.64 0.20 19.24
CA PRO A 212 8.51 -0.29 20.02
C PRO A 212 7.32 -0.65 19.14
N ARG A 213 6.34 -1.34 19.73
CA ARG A 213 5.13 -1.75 19.04
C ARG A 213 4.46 -0.56 18.34
N PRO A 214 4.11 -0.69 17.06
CA PRO A 214 3.44 0.39 16.31
C PRO A 214 2.09 0.78 16.95
N PRO A 215 1.62 2.03 16.81
CA PRO A 215 0.32 2.47 17.31
C PRO A 215 -0.87 1.62 16.87
N GLN A 216 -0.82 1.03 15.67
CA GLN A 216 -1.84 0.09 15.19
C GLN A 216 -1.66 -1.34 15.72
N GLY A 217 -0.60 -1.61 16.49
CA GLY A 217 -0.14 -2.96 16.78
C GLY A 217 0.44 -3.65 15.54
N GLN A 218 -0.38 -3.85 14.55
CA GLN A 218 -0.03 -4.40 13.24
C GLN A 218 -0.39 -3.39 12.14
N PRO A 219 0.55 -2.59 11.61
CA PRO A 219 0.34 -1.80 10.41
C PRO A 219 -0.26 -2.63 9.28
N VAL A 220 -1.11 -2.01 8.46
CA VAL A 220 -1.87 -2.71 7.43
C VAL A 220 -0.93 -3.28 6.36
N VAL A 221 -1.05 -4.56 6.05
CA VAL A 221 -0.31 -5.21 4.97
C VAL A 221 -1.25 -5.41 3.78
N ALA A 222 -0.85 -4.92 2.60
CA ALA A 222 -1.62 -5.01 1.37
C ALA A 222 -0.86 -5.80 0.30
N ALA A 223 -1.53 -6.67 -0.44
CA ALA A 223 -0.95 -7.42 -1.54
C ALA A 223 -1.59 -7.00 -2.88
N LEU A 224 -0.81 -6.81 -3.93
CA LEU A 224 -1.31 -6.72 -5.30
C LEU A 224 -1.29 -8.13 -5.90
N ALA A 225 -2.44 -8.62 -6.33
CA ALA A 225 -2.61 -9.99 -6.78
C ALA A 225 -3.39 -10.08 -8.11
N HIS A 226 -2.83 -10.87 -9.03
CA HIS A 226 -3.40 -11.11 -10.36
C HIS A 226 -3.17 -12.56 -10.85
N ALA A 227 -2.84 -13.47 -9.93
CA ALA A 227 -2.66 -14.89 -10.23
C ALA A 227 -2.94 -15.74 -8.97
N PRO A 228 -3.35 -17.03 -9.11
CA PRO A 228 -3.72 -17.89 -7.99
C PRO A 228 -2.71 -17.94 -6.85
N ARG A 229 -1.42 -18.12 -7.18
CA ARG A 229 -0.34 -18.15 -6.18
C ARG A 229 -0.24 -16.87 -5.36
N ILE A 230 -0.58 -15.72 -5.96
CA ILE A 230 -0.53 -14.43 -5.27
C ILE A 230 -1.76 -14.25 -4.39
N TYR A 231 -2.92 -14.81 -4.76
CA TYR A 231 -4.11 -14.85 -3.89
C TYR A 231 -3.85 -15.70 -2.64
N GLU A 232 -3.15 -16.84 -2.77
CA GLU A 232 -2.71 -17.67 -1.63
C GLU A 232 -1.78 -16.90 -0.70
N PHE A 233 -0.79 -16.20 -1.26
CA PHE A 233 0.09 -15.31 -0.49
C PHE A 233 -0.71 -14.21 0.22
N ALA A 234 -1.63 -13.55 -0.47
CA ALA A 234 -2.47 -12.51 0.13
C ALA A 234 -3.31 -13.08 1.28
N ALA A 235 -3.94 -14.25 1.08
CA ALA A 235 -4.77 -14.91 2.09
C ALA A 235 -4.01 -15.27 3.37
N THR A 236 -2.72 -15.59 3.28
CA THR A 236 -1.90 -15.96 4.46
C THR A 236 -1.18 -14.78 5.10
N SER A 237 -0.92 -13.71 4.34
CA SER A 237 0.05 -12.69 4.73
C SER A 237 -0.51 -11.26 4.80
N ALA A 238 -1.62 -10.97 4.12
CA ALA A 238 -2.15 -9.61 3.99
C ALA A 238 -3.43 -9.36 4.80
N ASP A 239 -3.77 -8.09 4.95
CA ASP A 239 -5.06 -7.59 5.47
C ASP A 239 -5.93 -7.10 4.31
N LEU A 240 -5.30 -6.58 3.23
CA LEU A 240 -5.93 -6.10 2.00
C LEU A 240 -5.39 -6.85 0.80
N VAL A 241 -6.24 -7.05 -0.22
CA VAL A 241 -5.81 -7.46 -1.55
C VAL A 241 -6.27 -6.46 -2.60
N PHE A 242 -5.34 -6.00 -3.43
CA PHE A 242 -5.62 -5.25 -4.65
C PHE A 242 -5.74 -6.22 -5.81
N ILE A 243 -6.86 -6.19 -6.51
CA ILE A 243 -7.16 -7.04 -7.68
C ILE A 243 -7.29 -6.19 -8.92
N THR A 244 -7.08 -6.77 -10.10
CA THR A 244 -7.04 -6.05 -11.38
C THR A 244 -8.10 -6.58 -12.37
N PRO A 245 -9.39 -6.39 -12.09
CA PRO A 245 -10.43 -6.78 -13.04
C PRO A 245 -10.39 -5.88 -14.29
N ILE A 246 -10.76 -6.44 -15.44
CA ILE A 246 -10.89 -5.72 -16.71
C ILE A 246 -12.35 -5.56 -17.14
N ASP A 247 -13.26 -6.32 -16.53
CA ASP A 247 -14.70 -6.29 -16.72
C ASP A 247 -15.40 -7.02 -15.55
N ASP A 248 -16.73 -7.04 -15.58
CA ASP A 248 -17.54 -7.69 -14.55
C ASP A 248 -17.33 -9.20 -14.46
N VAL A 249 -17.09 -9.86 -15.59
CA VAL A 249 -16.88 -11.32 -15.65
C VAL A 249 -15.56 -11.69 -14.99
N SER A 250 -14.51 -10.95 -15.31
CA SER A 250 -13.20 -11.13 -14.69
C SER A 250 -13.25 -10.78 -13.21
N LEU A 251 -14.01 -9.77 -12.80
CA LEU A 251 -14.20 -9.42 -11.39
C LEU A 251 -14.80 -10.59 -10.60
N ASP A 252 -15.92 -11.16 -11.08
CA ASP A 252 -16.56 -12.30 -10.41
C ASP A 252 -15.62 -13.49 -10.31
N SER A 253 -14.90 -13.81 -11.39
CA SER A 253 -13.90 -14.89 -11.40
C SER A 253 -12.76 -14.65 -10.39
N ILE A 254 -12.26 -13.41 -10.30
CA ILE A 254 -11.20 -13.05 -9.36
C ILE A 254 -11.69 -13.16 -7.91
N LEU A 255 -12.90 -12.67 -7.61
CA LEU A 255 -13.48 -12.77 -6.28
C LEU A 255 -13.63 -14.22 -5.83
N ASP A 256 -14.01 -15.11 -6.74
CA ASP A 256 -14.09 -16.55 -6.44
C ASP A 256 -12.70 -17.17 -6.23
N GLN A 257 -11.68 -16.79 -7.01
CA GLN A 257 -10.31 -17.23 -6.80
C GLN A 257 -9.76 -16.77 -5.43
N VAL A 258 -10.03 -15.53 -5.02
CA VAL A 258 -9.67 -15.03 -3.67
C VAL A 258 -10.32 -15.87 -2.58
N LYS A 259 -11.60 -16.23 -2.73
CA LYS A 259 -12.29 -17.11 -1.77
C LYS A 259 -11.69 -18.52 -1.73
N VAL A 260 -11.41 -19.11 -2.90
CA VAL A 260 -10.78 -20.44 -3.00
C VAL A 260 -9.41 -20.46 -2.35
N ALA A 261 -8.65 -19.38 -2.45
CA ALA A 261 -7.36 -19.22 -1.79
C ALA A 261 -7.45 -19.03 -0.25
N GLY A 262 -8.67 -18.98 0.33
CA GLY A 262 -8.87 -18.76 1.78
C GLY A 262 -8.91 -17.29 2.19
N GLY A 263 -9.06 -16.37 1.24
CA GLY A 263 -9.02 -14.92 1.44
C GLY A 263 -10.34 -14.27 1.88
N GLN A 264 -11.28 -15.01 2.51
CA GLN A 264 -12.60 -14.48 2.93
C GLN A 264 -12.49 -13.35 3.98
N HIS A 265 -11.39 -13.27 4.70
CA HIS A 265 -11.11 -12.25 5.70
C HIS A 265 -10.47 -10.98 5.12
N LEU A 266 -9.99 -11.05 3.88
CA LEU A 266 -9.33 -9.93 3.22
C LEU A 266 -10.31 -8.82 2.87
N LYS A 267 -9.86 -7.58 3.00
CA LYS A 267 -10.50 -6.45 2.35
C LYS A 267 -10.10 -6.42 0.88
N VAL A 268 -11.08 -6.55 -0.03
CA VAL A 268 -10.83 -6.62 -1.47
C VAL A 268 -11.01 -5.25 -2.10
N TYR A 269 -9.97 -4.75 -2.76
CA TYR A 269 -9.98 -3.50 -3.50
C TYR A 269 -9.69 -3.75 -4.97
N ALA A 270 -10.55 -3.25 -5.85
CA ALA A 270 -10.29 -3.29 -7.29
C ALA A 270 -9.41 -2.10 -7.70
N ASP A 271 -8.37 -2.36 -8.47
CA ASP A 271 -7.59 -1.31 -9.12
C ASP A 271 -8.29 -0.84 -10.39
N LEU A 272 -8.34 0.47 -10.57
CA LEU A 272 -8.93 1.11 -11.75
C LEU A 272 -8.05 2.27 -12.19
N VAL A 273 -7.53 2.20 -13.40
CA VAL A 273 -6.89 3.37 -14.02
C VAL A 273 -7.99 4.30 -14.53
N VAL A 274 -7.95 5.54 -14.13
CA VAL A 274 -8.93 6.56 -14.57
C VAL A 274 -8.24 7.66 -15.35
N THR A 275 -8.91 8.09 -16.41
CA THR A 275 -8.59 9.30 -17.17
C THR A 275 -9.89 10.03 -17.48
N PHE A 276 -9.86 11.35 -17.53
CA PHE A 276 -11.03 12.19 -17.79
C PHE A 276 -10.79 13.00 -19.08
N GLY A 277 -10.97 12.30 -20.22
CA GLY A 277 -10.72 12.86 -21.56
C GLY A 277 -9.24 12.84 -21.98
N GLY A 278 -8.45 11.92 -21.40
CA GLY A 278 -7.04 11.74 -21.75
C GLY A 278 -6.81 10.61 -22.75
N ASP A 279 -5.52 10.33 -23.02
CA ASP A 279 -5.09 9.21 -23.85
C ASP A 279 -5.27 7.88 -23.11
N THR A 280 -5.93 6.93 -23.73
CA THR A 280 -6.15 5.55 -23.23
C THR A 280 -5.25 4.51 -23.90
N GLU A 281 -4.46 4.90 -24.90
CA GLU A 281 -3.60 3.98 -25.66
C GLU A 281 -2.30 3.64 -24.93
N PHE A 282 -2.42 3.00 -23.76
CA PHE A 282 -1.26 2.47 -23.03
C PHE A 282 -1.60 1.15 -22.34
N GLY A 283 -0.59 0.35 -22.07
CA GLY A 283 -0.79 -0.93 -21.40
C GLY A 283 -0.92 -0.76 -19.89
N SER A 284 -1.91 -1.43 -19.30
CA SER A 284 -2.12 -1.57 -17.86
C SER A 284 -2.46 -3.02 -17.53
N ASP A 285 -2.22 -3.42 -16.28
CA ASP A 285 -2.70 -4.68 -15.69
C ASP A 285 -4.14 -4.56 -15.17
N ALA A 286 -4.66 -3.35 -15.02
CA ALA A 286 -6.03 -3.05 -14.60
C ALA A 286 -6.80 -2.37 -15.74
N LEU A 287 -8.13 -2.37 -15.64
CA LEU A 287 -9.01 -1.64 -16.54
C LEU A 287 -8.58 -0.17 -16.65
N ILE A 288 -8.44 0.33 -17.86
CA ILE A 288 -8.32 1.76 -18.15
C ILE A 288 -9.72 2.27 -18.48
N PHE A 289 -10.23 3.17 -17.68
CA PHE A 289 -11.56 3.75 -17.84
C PHE A 289 -11.45 5.23 -18.17
N ASP A 290 -11.95 5.61 -19.35
CA ASP A 290 -12.15 6.98 -19.76
C ASP A 290 -13.65 7.28 -19.77
N GLY A 291 -14.06 8.33 -19.04
CA GLY A 291 -15.46 8.71 -18.93
C GLY A 291 -15.66 9.89 -18.03
N THR A 292 -16.92 10.25 -17.80
CA THR A 292 -17.26 11.30 -16.84
C THR A 292 -17.11 10.80 -15.39
N PRO A 293 -16.96 11.69 -14.40
CA PRO A 293 -17.01 11.28 -12.99
C PRO A 293 -18.29 10.52 -12.61
N ALA A 294 -19.41 10.78 -13.27
CA ALA A 294 -20.67 10.07 -13.05
C ALA A 294 -20.59 8.62 -13.55
N ASP A 295 -20.02 8.40 -14.73
CA ASP A 295 -19.83 7.03 -15.27
C ASP A 295 -18.90 6.21 -14.37
N VAL A 296 -17.85 6.84 -13.83
CA VAL A 296 -16.96 6.19 -12.83
C VAL A 296 -17.76 5.81 -11.58
N VAL A 297 -18.60 6.70 -11.05
CA VAL A 297 -19.45 6.38 -9.87
C VAL A 297 -20.31 5.15 -10.12
N ASP A 298 -20.97 5.06 -11.28
CA ASP A 298 -21.82 3.92 -11.63
C ASP A 298 -21.02 2.61 -11.67
N LEU A 299 -19.82 2.63 -12.27
CA LEU A 299 -18.91 1.48 -12.26
C LEU A 299 -18.50 1.06 -10.83
N LEU A 300 -18.08 2.01 -10.00
CA LEU A 300 -17.65 1.75 -8.64
C LEU A 300 -18.78 1.12 -7.79
N LEU A 301 -19.99 1.66 -7.93
CA LEU A 301 -21.17 1.14 -7.21
C LEU A 301 -21.58 -0.26 -7.71
N GLY A 302 -21.44 -0.50 -9.01
CA GLY A 302 -21.63 -1.83 -9.60
C GLY A 302 -20.66 -2.85 -9.04
N TRP A 303 -19.37 -2.51 -8.96
CA TRP A 303 -18.35 -3.38 -8.38
C TRP A 303 -18.57 -3.63 -6.88
N GLN A 304 -18.99 -2.62 -6.14
CA GLN A 304 -19.33 -2.78 -4.72
C GLN A 304 -20.50 -3.74 -4.51
N GLN A 305 -21.52 -3.72 -5.39
CA GLN A 305 -22.65 -4.66 -5.32
C GLN A 305 -22.21 -6.12 -5.56
N ARG A 306 -21.12 -6.33 -6.28
CA ARG A 306 -20.52 -7.66 -6.53
C ARG A 306 -19.64 -8.15 -5.38
N GLY A 307 -19.35 -7.32 -4.38
CA GLY A 307 -18.62 -7.72 -3.18
C GLY A 307 -17.22 -7.13 -3.03
N VAL A 308 -16.88 -6.08 -3.78
CA VAL A 308 -15.65 -5.29 -3.58
C VAL A 308 -15.86 -4.36 -2.39
N ASP A 309 -14.93 -4.35 -1.43
CA ASP A 309 -14.97 -3.44 -0.27
C ASP A 309 -14.62 -2.00 -0.68
N GLY A 310 -13.74 -1.84 -1.66
CA GLY A 310 -13.27 -0.53 -2.10
C GLY A 310 -12.59 -0.55 -3.46
N VAL A 311 -12.22 0.63 -3.93
CA VAL A 311 -11.48 0.79 -5.18
C VAL A 311 -10.22 1.61 -4.94
N ARG A 312 -9.10 1.17 -5.54
CA ARG A 312 -7.88 1.93 -5.59
C ARG A 312 -7.73 2.56 -6.97
N LEU A 313 -7.99 3.87 -7.03
CA LEU A 313 -7.91 4.64 -8.26
C LEU A 313 -6.44 4.90 -8.64
N ARG A 314 -6.13 4.72 -9.90
CA ARG A 314 -4.81 4.98 -10.49
C ARG A 314 -4.96 6.13 -11.49
N PRO A 315 -4.69 7.41 -11.12
CA PRO A 315 -4.77 8.53 -12.04
C PRO A 315 -3.82 8.33 -13.22
N ALA A 316 -4.32 8.40 -14.45
CA ALA A 316 -3.45 8.30 -15.63
C ALA A 316 -2.42 9.45 -15.63
N VAL A 317 -2.85 10.66 -15.25
CA VAL A 317 -2.00 11.83 -15.04
C VAL A 317 -2.35 12.46 -13.69
N ASN A 318 -1.42 12.44 -12.74
CA ASN A 318 -1.69 12.94 -11.37
C ASN A 318 -2.15 14.40 -11.34
N ALA A 319 -1.58 15.24 -12.21
CA ALA A 319 -1.85 16.67 -12.22
C ALA A 319 -3.27 17.03 -12.68
N THR A 320 -3.89 16.22 -13.52
CA THR A 320 -5.22 16.46 -14.09
C THR A 320 -6.29 15.57 -13.48
N ASP A 321 -6.02 14.28 -13.33
CA ASP A 321 -7.04 13.30 -12.95
C ASP A 321 -7.28 13.25 -11.44
N LEU A 322 -6.24 13.46 -10.60
CA LEU A 322 -6.43 13.47 -9.16
C LEU A 322 -7.34 14.63 -8.67
N PRO A 323 -7.21 15.88 -9.18
CA PRO A 323 -8.18 16.92 -8.88
C PRO A 323 -9.61 16.54 -9.27
N VAL A 324 -9.85 15.94 -10.44
CA VAL A 324 -11.20 15.53 -10.86
C VAL A 324 -11.77 14.44 -9.93
N ILE A 325 -10.94 13.48 -9.51
CA ILE A 325 -11.35 12.49 -8.50
C ILE A 325 -11.84 13.20 -7.23
N VAL A 326 -11.07 14.16 -6.74
CA VAL A 326 -11.33 14.82 -5.46
C VAL A 326 -12.47 15.83 -5.53
N ASP A 327 -12.53 16.62 -6.59
CA ASP A 327 -13.43 17.78 -6.70
C ASP A 327 -14.75 17.46 -7.40
N GLU A 328 -14.83 16.35 -8.15
CA GLU A 328 -16.03 15.97 -8.89
C GLU A 328 -16.54 14.57 -8.51
N LEU A 329 -15.70 13.51 -8.59
CA LEU A 329 -16.13 12.15 -8.32
C LEU A 329 -16.51 11.95 -6.83
N VAL A 330 -15.68 12.37 -5.89
CA VAL A 330 -15.97 12.24 -4.45
C VAL A 330 -17.27 12.94 -4.06
N PRO A 331 -17.55 14.20 -4.46
CA PRO A 331 -18.84 14.84 -4.19
C PRO A 331 -20.05 14.11 -4.76
N LEU A 332 -19.93 13.44 -5.91
CA LEU A 332 -20.99 12.59 -6.46
C LEU A 332 -21.29 11.40 -5.52
N LEU A 333 -20.27 10.68 -5.07
CA LEU A 333 -20.42 9.59 -4.11
C LEU A 333 -21.00 10.04 -2.77
N GLN A 334 -20.60 11.23 -2.29
CA GLN A 334 -21.14 11.83 -1.07
C GLN A 334 -22.64 12.17 -1.23
N ARG A 335 -23.05 12.78 -2.34
CA ARG A 335 -24.46 13.02 -2.65
C ARG A 335 -25.29 11.74 -2.73
N ALA A 336 -24.70 10.67 -3.24
CA ALA A 336 -25.30 9.34 -3.25
C ALA A 336 -25.28 8.65 -1.87
N LYS A 337 -24.70 9.27 -0.82
CA LYS A 337 -24.53 8.73 0.53
C LYS A 337 -23.73 7.42 0.53
N ARG A 338 -22.77 7.31 -0.36
CA ARG A 338 -21.92 6.14 -0.55
C ARG A 338 -20.48 6.37 -0.10
N PHE A 339 -20.12 7.59 0.26
CA PHE A 339 -18.79 7.95 0.75
C PHE A 339 -18.88 8.93 1.93
N ARG A 340 -17.82 8.95 2.75
CA ARG A 340 -17.73 9.80 3.95
C ARG A 340 -17.73 11.28 3.60
N THR A 341 -18.20 12.09 4.52
CA THR A 341 -18.18 13.57 4.44
C THR A 341 -17.15 14.20 5.37
N SER A 342 -16.53 13.40 6.23
CA SER A 342 -15.44 13.81 7.13
C SER A 342 -14.61 12.60 7.57
N TYR A 343 -13.37 12.85 7.95
CA TYR A 343 -12.59 11.88 8.72
C TYR A 343 -13.01 11.89 10.21
N ARG A 344 -12.67 10.83 10.92
CA ARG A 344 -12.73 10.79 12.39
C ARG A 344 -11.37 11.12 12.97
N ASP A 345 -11.32 12.02 13.93
CA ASP A 345 -10.06 12.37 14.58
C ASP A 345 -9.51 11.20 15.39
N GLY A 346 -8.19 11.01 15.29
CA GLY A 346 -7.47 9.94 16.00
C GLY A 346 -7.73 8.53 15.47
N GLU A 347 -8.49 8.36 14.40
CA GLU A 347 -8.73 7.06 13.78
C GLU A 347 -7.47 6.54 13.08
N THR A 348 -7.05 5.32 13.42
CA THR A 348 -5.96 4.65 12.71
C THR A 348 -6.42 4.14 11.34
N LEU A 349 -5.47 3.85 10.45
CA LEU A 349 -5.80 3.25 9.14
C LEU A 349 -6.54 1.91 9.31
N ARG A 350 -6.07 1.07 10.24
CA ARG A 350 -6.69 -0.23 10.51
C ARG A 350 -8.16 -0.09 10.95
N GLN A 351 -8.45 0.87 11.83
CA GLN A 351 -9.82 1.17 12.26
C GLN A 351 -10.68 1.68 11.12
N ARG A 352 -10.17 2.59 10.29
CA ARG A 352 -10.87 3.15 9.12
C ARG A 352 -11.30 2.08 8.13
N LEU A 353 -10.45 1.10 7.91
CA LEU A 353 -10.73 -0.01 7.00
C LEU A 353 -11.60 -1.10 7.64
N GLY A 354 -12.06 -0.90 8.88
CA GLY A 354 -12.88 -1.88 9.58
C GLY A 354 -12.15 -3.19 9.88
N LEU A 355 -10.83 -3.15 9.96
CA LEU A 355 -10.01 -4.30 10.33
C LEU A 355 -10.05 -4.51 11.85
N PRO A 356 -9.99 -5.75 12.33
CA PRO A 356 -10.00 -6.03 13.76
C PRO A 356 -8.77 -5.44 14.46
N VAL A 357 -8.93 -5.13 15.74
CA VAL A 357 -7.79 -4.83 16.61
C VAL A 357 -6.83 -6.02 16.59
N ALA A 358 -5.55 -5.75 16.37
CA ALA A 358 -4.53 -6.77 16.36
C ALA A 358 -3.99 -6.99 17.79
N PRO A 359 -4.31 -8.11 18.47
CA PRO A 359 -3.75 -8.40 19.78
C PRO A 359 -2.24 -8.64 19.64
N ASN A 360 -1.49 -8.31 20.68
CA ASN A 360 -0.08 -8.68 20.74
C ASN A 360 0.06 -10.19 20.95
N ARG A 361 0.79 -10.87 20.09
CA ARG A 361 0.93 -12.34 20.11
C ARG A 361 1.74 -12.89 21.30
N TYR A 362 2.51 -12.03 21.95
CA TYR A 362 3.36 -12.40 23.09
C TYR A 362 2.75 -12.02 24.45
N THR A 363 1.70 -11.22 24.45
CA THR A 363 1.01 -10.92 25.70
C THR A 363 0.27 -12.15 26.18
N GLU A 364 0.65 -12.67 27.36
CA GLU A 364 -0.09 -13.76 27.99
C GLU A 364 -1.55 -13.33 28.21
N VAL A 365 -2.48 -14.12 27.73
CA VAL A 365 -3.89 -13.98 28.09
C VAL A 365 -3.97 -14.33 29.57
N ARG A 366 -3.93 -13.33 30.45
CA ARG A 366 -4.23 -13.55 31.86
C ARG A 366 -5.67 -14.04 31.98
N PRO A 367 -5.91 -15.19 32.59
CA PRO A 367 -7.25 -15.77 32.75
C PRO A 367 -8.22 -14.86 33.50
#